data_cc31d52f798ccbca796bbb2ea5d254e7
#
_entry.id   cc31d52f798ccbca796bbb2ea5d254e7
#
_cell.length_a   1.000
_cell.length_b   1.000
_cell.length_c   1.000
_cell.angle_alpha   90.00
_cell.angle_beta   90.00
_cell.angle_gamma   90.00
#
_symmetry.space_group_name_H-M   'P 1'
#
loop_
_entity.id
_entity.type
_entity.pdbx_description
1 polymer ?
#
loop_
_entity_poly.entity_id
_entity_poly.type
_entity_poly.pdbx_seq_one_letter_code
_entity_poly.pdbx_strand_id
1 'polypeptide(L)'
;MPNKITILLVDDHALVRRGFRRILEDETSFQVVGEASDGLEAVKRAEELKPNVIVMDCALPQINGIEASRRILQKLPETSILMLSMHSEDTLVRQAMEAGARGYILKNAMDLDLVSAIKKVAEGKTVLDPQITRGGTLKGERDTGLTPRELEILQHIVAGKSNKEIAVDLKLSVNTVSVHRANIMDALGIHKTAELVVYAIRNGLVTLP
;
A
#
# COMPACT_ATOMS: atom_id res chain seq x y z
N MET A 1 -29.82 -9.19 19.48
CA MET A 1 -29.31 -7.89 19.04
C MET A 1 -28.24 -8.17 18.00
N PRO A 2 -28.17 -7.45 16.87
CA PRO A 2 -27.08 -7.67 15.92
C PRO A 2 -25.75 -7.45 16.63
N ASN A 3 -24.80 -8.37 16.40
CA ASN A 3 -23.49 -8.31 17.01
C ASN A 3 -22.75 -7.05 16.48
N LYS A 4 -22.39 -6.14 17.37
CA LYS A 4 -21.67 -4.92 16.97
C LYS A 4 -20.26 -5.29 16.49
N ILE A 5 -19.75 -4.58 15.47
CA ILE A 5 -18.37 -4.69 15.04
C ILE A 5 -17.49 -4.02 16.11
N THR A 6 -16.63 -4.79 16.76
CA THR A 6 -15.70 -4.29 17.77
C THR A 6 -14.45 -3.74 17.08
N ILE A 7 -14.01 -2.54 17.50
CA ILE A 7 -12.94 -1.80 16.82
C ILE A 7 -11.87 -1.40 17.84
N LEU A 8 -10.60 -1.67 17.50
CA LEU A 8 -9.43 -1.10 18.17
C LEU A 8 -8.88 0.05 17.30
N LEU A 9 -8.73 1.25 17.90
CA LEU A 9 -8.16 2.42 17.24
C LEU A 9 -6.68 2.56 17.60
N VAL A 10 -5.83 2.70 16.59
CA VAL A 10 -4.38 2.82 16.76
C VAL A 10 -3.84 4.01 15.97
N ASP A 11 -3.40 5.05 16.68
CA ASP A 11 -2.81 6.27 16.11
C ASP A 11 -1.99 6.95 17.20
N ASP A 12 -0.81 7.48 16.92
CA ASP A 12 0.02 8.16 17.93
C ASP A 12 -0.48 9.59 18.24
N HIS A 13 -1.29 10.18 17.35
CA HIS A 13 -1.86 11.50 17.50
C HIS A 13 -3.19 11.46 18.29
N ALA A 14 -3.16 11.87 19.54
CA ALA A 14 -4.33 11.84 20.43
C ALA A 14 -5.56 12.61 19.90
N LEU A 15 -5.36 13.71 19.13
CA LEU A 15 -6.45 14.47 18.55
C LEU A 15 -7.13 13.72 17.40
N VAL A 16 -6.33 13.09 16.52
CA VAL A 16 -6.80 12.27 15.42
C VAL A 16 -7.59 11.09 15.96
N ARG A 17 -7.05 10.39 16.93
CA ARG A 17 -7.69 9.25 17.59
C ARG A 17 -9.03 9.62 18.21
N ARG A 18 -9.14 10.78 18.90
CA ARG A 18 -10.43 11.29 19.42
C ARG A 18 -11.42 11.62 18.32
N GLY A 19 -10.95 12.18 17.22
CA GLY A 19 -11.79 12.46 16.04
C GLY A 19 -12.40 11.19 15.46
N PHE A 20 -11.56 10.17 15.21
CA PHE A 20 -12.04 8.87 14.71
C PHE A 20 -13.00 8.20 15.70
N ARG A 21 -12.66 8.20 16.98
CA ARG A 21 -13.53 7.62 17.99
C ARG A 21 -14.93 8.22 17.92
N ARG A 22 -15.05 9.54 17.81
CA ARG A 22 -16.35 10.20 17.71
C ARG A 22 -17.14 9.78 16.46
N ILE A 23 -16.48 9.75 15.29
CA ILE A 23 -17.09 9.29 14.03
C ILE A 23 -17.61 7.85 14.17
N LEU A 24 -16.85 6.99 14.82
CA LEU A 24 -17.19 5.58 14.96
C LEU A 24 -18.28 5.33 16.03
N GLU A 25 -18.32 6.14 17.09
CA GLU A 25 -19.34 6.05 18.13
C GLU A 25 -20.72 6.56 17.66
N ASP A 26 -20.76 7.43 16.64
CA ASP A 26 -22.00 7.87 16.01
C ASP A 26 -22.67 6.75 15.18
N GLU A 27 -21.94 5.69 14.82
CA GLU A 27 -22.47 4.53 14.10
C GLU A 27 -22.91 3.43 15.07
N THR A 28 -24.20 3.17 15.14
CA THR A 28 -24.80 2.24 16.12
C THR A 28 -24.35 0.79 15.98
N SER A 29 -23.88 0.39 14.80
CA SER A 29 -23.35 -0.94 14.50
C SER A 29 -21.91 -1.15 14.98
N PHE A 30 -21.23 -0.11 15.48
CA PHE A 30 -19.86 -0.17 15.93
C PHE A 30 -19.72 -0.08 17.45
N GLN A 31 -18.59 -0.60 17.95
CA GLN A 31 -18.15 -0.44 19.33
C GLN A 31 -16.63 -0.29 19.37
N VAL A 32 -16.14 0.88 19.75
CA VAL A 32 -14.71 1.07 20.02
C VAL A 32 -14.40 0.42 21.35
N VAL A 33 -13.66 -0.70 21.33
CA VAL A 33 -13.32 -1.50 22.51
C VAL A 33 -11.98 -1.12 23.14
N GLY A 34 -11.15 -0.36 22.43
CA GLY A 34 -9.87 0.11 22.95
C GLY A 34 -9.16 1.08 22.03
N GLU A 35 -8.09 1.66 22.55
CA GLU A 35 -7.18 2.54 21.83
C GLU A 35 -5.75 2.14 22.12
N ALA A 36 -4.81 2.46 21.20
CA ALA A 36 -3.38 2.34 21.38
C ALA A 36 -2.67 3.52 20.71
N SER A 37 -1.51 3.90 21.23
CA SER A 37 -0.71 5.04 20.79
C SER A 37 0.60 4.66 20.11
N ASP A 38 0.94 3.38 20.09
CA ASP A 38 2.12 2.83 19.43
C ASP A 38 1.88 1.38 18.97
N GLY A 39 2.80 0.88 18.16
CA GLY A 39 2.62 -0.44 17.56
C GLY A 39 2.77 -1.60 18.55
N LEU A 40 3.58 -1.47 19.62
CA LEU A 40 3.69 -2.53 20.64
C LEU A 40 2.46 -2.58 21.53
N GLU A 41 1.93 -1.41 21.92
CA GLU A 41 0.66 -1.32 22.63
C GLU A 41 -0.47 -1.90 21.79
N ALA A 42 -0.48 -1.61 20.46
CA ALA A 42 -1.48 -2.16 19.53
C ALA A 42 -1.48 -3.69 19.54
N VAL A 43 -0.31 -4.34 19.46
CA VAL A 43 -0.20 -5.81 19.52
C VAL A 43 -0.77 -6.34 20.84
N LYS A 44 -0.37 -5.76 21.97
CA LYS A 44 -0.84 -6.18 23.29
C LYS A 44 -2.35 -6.03 23.43
N ARG A 45 -2.89 -4.85 23.07
CA ARG A 45 -4.32 -4.57 23.13
C ARG A 45 -5.14 -5.47 22.21
N ALA A 46 -4.63 -5.77 21.02
CA ALA A 46 -5.31 -6.68 20.10
C ALA A 46 -5.46 -8.08 20.69
N GLU A 47 -4.43 -8.60 21.34
CA GLU A 47 -4.47 -9.92 22.00
C GLU A 47 -5.46 -9.96 23.18
N GLU A 48 -5.53 -8.87 23.97
CA GLU A 48 -6.44 -8.75 25.10
C GLU A 48 -7.91 -8.62 24.66
N LEU A 49 -8.17 -7.76 23.65
CA LEU A 49 -9.52 -7.34 23.28
C LEU A 49 -10.12 -8.16 22.14
N LYS A 50 -9.31 -8.81 21.32
CA LYS A 50 -9.69 -9.62 20.14
C LYS A 50 -10.73 -8.90 19.26
N PRO A 51 -10.41 -7.69 18.76
CA PRO A 51 -11.36 -6.89 18.00
C PRO A 51 -11.67 -7.53 16.64
N ASN A 52 -12.85 -7.24 16.10
CA ASN A 52 -13.19 -7.64 14.72
C ASN A 52 -12.36 -6.86 13.70
N VAL A 53 -12.16 -5.56 13.96
CA VAL A 53 -11.43 -4.65 13.07
C VAL A 53 -10.42 -3.83 13.88
N ILE A 54 -9.23 -3.66 13.34
CA ILE A 54 -8.25 -2.70 13.84
C ILE A 54 -8.08 -1.61 12.79
N VAL A 55 -8.32 -0.37 13.21
CA VAL A 55 -7.99 0.83 12.43
C VAL A 55 -6.59 1.25 12.85
N MET A 56 -5.61 1.08 11.95
CA MET A 56 -4.19 1.11 12.25
C MET A 56 -3.48 2.22 11.47
N ASP A 57 -2.85 3.16 12.17
CA ASP A 57 -1.94 4.08 11.52
C ASP A 57 -0.69 3.36 11.00
N CYS A 58 -0.23 3.72 9.79
CA CYS A 58 1.02 3.22 9.24
C CYS A 58 2.26 3.74 9.99
N ALA A 59 2.24 5.02 10.38
CA ALA A 59 3.37 5.71 10.98
C ALA A 59 3.26 5.73 12.50
N LEU A 60 3.68 4.66 13.16
CA LEU A 60 3.66 4.53 14.61
C LEU A 60 5.07 4.50 15.20
N PRO A 61 5.26 4.99 16.44
CA PRO A 61 6.51 4.83 17.17
C PRO A 61 6.74 3.38 17.59
N GLN A 62 7.99 3.07 17.95
CA GLN A 62 8.53 1.76 18.33
C GLN A 62 8.52 0.75 17.19
N ILE A 63 7.38 0.19 16.81
CA ILE A 63 7.19 -0.59 15.59
C ILE A 63 6.10 0.07 14.76
N ASN A 64 6.31 0.15 13.44
CA ASN A 64 5.33 0.74 12.53
C ASN A 64 4.07 -0.12 12.42
N GLY A 65 2.98 0.47 11.89
CA GLY A 65 1.69 -0.21 11.79
C GLY A 65 1.72 -1.46 10.91
N ILE A 66 2.59 -1.52 9.89
CA ILE A 66 2.74 -2.70 9.00
C ILE A 66 3.33 -3.87 9.78
N GLU A 67 4.39 -3.63 10.55
CA GLU A 67 5.01 -4.66 11.40
C GLU A 67 4.08 -5.08 12.55
N ALA A 68 3.38 -4.13 13.17
CA ALA A 68 2.36 -4.43 14.17
C ALA A 68 1.26 -5.31 13.60
N SER A 69 0.78 -5.01 12.39
CA SER A 69 -0.25 -5.80 11.68
C SER A 69 0.21 -7.23 11.44
N ARG A 70 1.44 -7.43 10.98
CA ARG A 70 2.01 -8.77 10.77
C ARG A 70 2.02 -9.60 12.06
N ARG A 71 2.46 -9.02 13.18
CA ARG A 71 2.49 -9.70 14.49
C ARG A 71 1.09 -10.01 15.02
N ILE A 72 0.15 -9.09 14.83
CA ILE A 72 -1.24 -9.30 15.26
C ILE A 72 -1.87 -10.45 14.47
N LEU A 73 -1.75 -10.45 13.14
CA LEU A 73 -2.40 -11.45 12.29
C LEU A 73 -1.80 -12.85 12.44
N GLN A 74 -0.53 -12.97 12.88
CA GLN A 74 0.05 -14.26 13.25
C GLN A 74 -0.69 -14.92 14.43
N LYS A 75 -1.23 -14.12 15.37
CA LYS A 75 -1.93 -14.60 16.56
C LYS A 75 -3.45 -14.55 16.42
N LEU A 76 -3.96 -13.60 15.65
CA LEU A 76 -5.39 -13.30 15.47
C LEU A 76 -5.74 -13.25 13.99
N PRO A 77 -5.73 -14.37 13.25
CA PRO A 77 -5.94 -14.39 11.79
C PRO A 77 -7.34 -13.94 11.36
N GLU A 78 -8.33 -14.01 12.26
CA GLU A 78 -9.71 -13.57 11.98
C GLU A 78 -9.91 -12.06 12.11
N THR A 79 -8.98 -11.33 12.73
CA THR A 79 -9.05 -9.87 12.84
C THR A 79 -8.77 -9.22 11.49
N SER A 80 -9.61 -8.28 11.10
CA SER A 80 -9.38 -7.49 9.89
C SER A 80 -8.63 -6.20 10.21
N ILE A 81 -7.63 -5.86 9.42
CA ILE A 81 -6.85 -4.62 9.61
C ILE A 81 -7.13 -3.65 8.46
N LEU A 82 -7.54 -2.44 8.83
CA LEU A 82 -7.71 -1.29 7.94
C LEU A 82 -6.58 -0.29 8.25
N MET A 83 -5.65 -0.14 7.30
CA MET A 83 -4.55 0.81 7.43
C MET A 83 -5.02 2.23 7.12
N LEU A 84 -4.56 3.19 7.92
CA LEU A 84 -4.69 4.62 7.66
C LEU A 84 -3.31 5.23 7.42
N SER A 85 -3.19 6.13 6.45
CA SER A 85 -1.90 6.74 6.13
C SER A 85 -2.06 8.14 5.54
N MET A 86 -1.07 9.00 5.75
CA MET A 86 -0.93 10.25 4.99
C MET A 86 -0.26 10.02 3.62
N HIS A 87 0.24 8.81 3.36
CA HIS A 87 1.06 8.47 2.20
C HIS A 87 0.31 7.54 1.24
N SER A 88 0.33 7.89 -0.04
CA SER A 88 -0.25 7.09 -1.13
C SER A 88 0.78 6.28 -1.90
N GLU A 89 2.01 6.15 -1.38
CA GLU A 89 3.10 5.47 -2.05
C GLU A 89 2.82 3.97 -2.21
N ASP A 90 2.92 3.50 -3.45
CA ASP A 90 2.62 2.11 -3.83
C ASP A 90 3.40 1.07 -3.03
N THR A 91 4.63 1.39 -2.66
CA THR A 91 5.48 0.52 -1.84
C THR A 91 4.89 0.27 -0.46
N LEU A 92 4.37 1.33 0.19
CA LEU A 92 3.74 1.21 1.51
C LEU A 92 2.41 0.47 1.43
N VAL A 93 1.60 0.78 0.41
CA VAL A 93 0.32 0.09 0.18
C VAL A 93 0.56 -1.41 -0.03
N ARG A 94 1.51 -1.77 -0.90
CA ARG A 94 1.85 -3.18 -1.15
C ARG A 94 2.35 -3.87 0.11
N GLN A 95 3.28 -3.27 0.85
CA GLN A 95 3.79 -3.84 2.11
C GLN A 95 2.68 -4.06 3.15
N ALA A 96 1.72 -3.14 3.24
CA ALA A 96 0.57 -3.26 4.11
C ALA A 96 -0.32 -4.45 3.71
N MET A 97 -0.61 -4.60 2.42
CA MET A 97 -1.41 -5.71 1.89
C MET A 97 -0.68 -7.06 2.04
N GLU A 98 0.63 -7.11 1.78
CA GLU A 98 1.48 -8.29 2.01
C GLU A 98 1.58 -8.68 3.50
N ALA A 99 1.47 -7.70 4.40
CA ALA A 99 1.38 -7.96 5.84
C ALA A 99 0.01 -8.50 6.27
N GLY A 100 -0.96 -8.60 5.35
CA GLY A 100 -2.29 -9.16 5.57
C GLY A 100 -3.37 -8.13 5.87
N ALA A 101 -3.10 -6.82 5.70
CA ALA A 101 -4.15 -5.81 5.82
C ALA A 101 -5.24 -6.04 4.77
N ARG A 102 -6.51 -5.82 5.17
CA ARG A 102 -7.67 -5.92 4.27
C ARG A 102 -8.08 -4.58 3.68
N GLY A 103 -7.51 -3.49 4.17
CA GLY A 103 -7.80 -2.19 3.60
C GLY A 103 -6.68 -1.18 3.82
N TYR A 104 -6.64 -0.18 2.94
CA TYR A 104 -5.74 0.95 3.01
C TYR A 104 -6.45 2.22 2.54
N ILE A 105 -6.52 3.23 3.43
CA ILE A 105 -7.20 4.50 3.18
C ILE A 105 -6.27 5.64 3.53
N LEU A 106 -6.40 6.73 2.77
CA LEU A 106 -5.68 7.96 3.03
C LEU A 106 -6.39 8.80 4.09
N LYS A 107 -5.64 9.32 5.07
CA LYS A 107 -6.18 10.14 6.17
C LYS A 107 -6.80 11.48 5.70
N ASN A 108 -6.53 11.92 4.48
CA ASN A 108 -7.10 13.15 3.89
C ASN A 108 -8.48 12.96 3.25
N ALA A 109 -8.95 11.71 3.06
CA ALA A 109 -10.22 11.36 2.40
C ALA A 109 -11.36 11.02 3.38
N MET A 110 -11.34 11.48 4.62
CA MET A 110 -11.78 10.77 5.82
C MET A 110 -13.26 10.68 6.15
N ASP A 111 -14.12 11.60 5.79
CA ASP A 111 -15.38 11.70 6.52
C ASP A 111 -16.48 10.72 6.06
N LEU A 112 -16.48 10.28 4.83
CA LEU A 112 -17.53 9.42 4.27
C LEU A 112 -17.10 7.96 4.06
N ASP A 113 -15.79 7.70 3.93
CA ASP A 113 -15.31 6.39 3.53
C ASP A 113 -14.92 5.45 4.69
N LEU A 114 -14.58 5.99 5.89
CA LEU A 114 -14.10 5.18 7.02
C LEU A 114 -15.15 4.17 7.51
N VAL A 115 -16.38 4.63 7.72
CA VAL A 115 -17.48 3.77 8.19
C VAL A 115 -17.78 2.66 7.17
N SER A 116 -17.87 3.04 5.89
CA SER A 116 -18.09 2.09 4.79
C SER A 116 -16.93 1.09 4.66
N ALA A 117 -15.69 1.57 4.78
CA ALA A 117 -14.51 0.73 4.72
C ALA A 117 -14.44 -0.28 5.86
N ILE A 118 -14.71 0.14 7.10
CA ILE A 118 -14.73 -0.75 8.26
C ILE A 118 -15.78 -1.86 8.07
N LYS A 119 -16.99 -1.52 7.61
CA LYS A 119 -18.02 -2.53 7.32
C LYS A 119 -17.54 -3.55 6.28
N LYS A 120 -16.92 -3.08 5.20
CA LYS A 120 -16.42 -3.95 4.13
C LYS A 120 -15.28 -4.87 4.60
N VAL A 121 -14.29 -4.33 5.34
CA VAL A 121 -13.19 -5.17 5.84
C VAL A 121 -13.65 -6.16 6.90
N ALA A 122 -14.65 -5.80 7.71
CA ALA A 122 -15.28 -6.71 8.65
C ALA A 122 -15.99 -7.89 7.97
N GLU A 123 -16.52 -7.68 6.75
CA GLU A 123 -17.08 -8.73 5.89
C GLU A 123 -16.00 -9.54 5.15
N GLY A 124 -14.72 -9.28 5.38
CA GLY A 124 -13.61 -9.93 4.70
C GLY A 124 -13.28 -9.38 3.32
N LYS A 125 -13.91 -8.28 2.89
CA LYS A 125 -13.65 -7.64 1.60
C LYS A 125 -12.39 -6.79 1.65
N THR A 126 -11.69 -6.68 0.53
CA THR A 126 -10.54 -5.77 0.39
C THR A 126 -11.03 -4.37 0.02
N VAL A 127 -10.46 -3.35 0.67
CA VAL A 127 -10.79 -1.93 0.45
C VAL A 127 -9.52 -1.14 0.21
N LEU A 128 -9.50 -0.41 -0.90
CA LEU A 128 -8.41 0.49 -1.23
C LEU A 128 -8.98 1.88 -1.53
N ASP A 129 -8.27 2.90 -1.06
CA ASP A 129 -8.65 4.28 -1.38
C ASP A 129 -8.73 4.49 -2.89
N PRO A 130 -9.78 5.17 -3.39
CA PRO A 130 -9.90 5.47 -4.82
C PRO A 130 -8.71 6.24 -5.41
N GLN A 131 -8.01 7.04 -4.63
CA GLN A 131 -6.81 7.75 -5.09
C GLN A 131 -5.65 6.77 -5.34
N ILE A 132 -5.53 5.71 -4.56
CA ILE A 132 -4.54 4.65 -4.73
C ILE A 132 -4.86 3.82 -5.97
N THR A 133 -6.14 3.48 -6.17
CA THR A 133 -6.58 2.68 -7.33
C THR A 133 -6.52 3.46 -8.64
N ARG A 134 -6.70 4.78 -8.62
CA ARG A 134 -6.56 5.66 -9.80
C ARG A 134 -5.10 5.91 -10.16
N GLY A 135 -4.19 5.83 -9.19
CA GLY A 135 -2.74 5.87 -9.41
C GLY A 135 -2.14 4.61 -10.03
N GLY A 136 -2.91 3.53 -10.18
CA GLY A 136 -2.58 2.43 -11.09
C GLY A 136 -1.77 1.26 -10.54
N THR A 137 -1.81 0.88 -9.24
CA THR A 137 -0.77 -0.04 -8.74
C THR A 137 -1.19 -1.30 -7.98
N LEU A 138 -2.47 -1.68 -7.97
CA LEU A 138 -2.91 -2.94 -7.32
C LEU A 138 -3.67 -3.89 -8.24
N LYS A 139 -3.50 -3.78 -9.56
CA LYS A 139 -3.69 -4.93 -10.44
C LYS A 139 -2.36 -5.66 -10.49
N GLY A 140 -2.35 -6.94 -10.12
CA GLY A 140 -1.19 -7.80 -10.22
C GLY A 140 -0.79 -8.00 -11.68
N GLU A 141 -0.08 -7.05 -12.16
CA GLU A 141 0.70 -6.79 -13.34
C GLU A 141 0.76 -5.28 -13.42
N ARG A 142 1.97 -4.73 -13.21
CA ARG A 142 2.19 -3.30 -13.32
C ARG A 142 1.81 -2.89 -14.73
N ASP A 143 0.64 -2.27 -14.90
CA ASP A 143 0.29 -1.66 -16.17
C ASP A 143 1.10 -0.35 -16.31
N THR A 144 2.39 -0.51 -16.52
CA THR A 144 3.30 0.59 -16.89
C THR A 144 3.04 1.02 -18.32
N GLY A 145 2.06 0.41 -19.01
CA GLY A 145 1.92 0.51 -20.45
C GLY A 145 3.10 -0.11 -21.22
N LEU A 146 4.09 -0.68 -20.49
CA LEU A 146 5.26 -1.30 -21.10
C LEU A 146 5.00 -2.78 -21.38
N THR A 147 5.34 -3.20 -22.57
CA THR A 147 5.35 -4.60 -22.95
C THR A 147 6.42 -5.39 -22.18
N PRO A 148 6.31 -6.73 -22.05
CA PRO A 148 7.36 -7.56 -21.44
C PRO A 148 8.74 -7.30 -22.05
N ARG A 149 8.80 -7.03 -23.37
CA ARG A 149 10.04 -6.72 -24.07
C ARG A 149 10.63 -5.37 -23.68
N GLU A 150 9.80 -4.39 -23.45
CA GLU A 150 10.21 -3.06 -22.97
C GLU A 150 10.70 -3.10 -21.53
N LEU A 151 10.09 -3.91 -20.66
CA LEU A 151 10.58 -4.15 -19.29
C LEU A 151 11.97 -4.81 -19.30
N GLU A 152 12.21 -5.77 -20.17
CA GLU A 152 13.53 -6.43 -20.33
C GLU A 152 14.59 -5.42 -20.78
N ILE A 153 14.27 -4.57 -21.75
CA ILE A 153 15.16 -3.49 -22.20
C ILE A 153 15.40 -2.47 -21.07
N LEU A 154 14.38 -2.12 -20.29
CA LEU A 154 14.49 -1.22 -19.15
C LEU A 154 15.47 -1.76 -18.08
N GLN A 155 15.45 -3.06 -17.81
CA GLN A 155 16.42 -3.71 -16.91
C GLN A 155 17.87 -3.50 -17.38
N HIS A 156 18.14 -3.67 -18.66
CA HIS A 156 19.46 -3.43 -19.22
C HIS A 156 19.87 -1.95 -19.18
N ILE A 157 18.90 -1.02 -19.37
CA ILE A 157 19.16 0.43 -19.25
C ILE A 157 19.57 0.78 -17.82
N VAL A 158 18.86 0.24 -16.82
CA VAL A 158 19.16 0.47 -15.39
C VAL A 158 20.50 -0.14 -15.00
N ALA A 159 20.89 -1.26 -15.62
CA ALA A 159 22.21 -1.85 -15.48
C ALA A 159 23.34 -1.06 -16.21
N GLY A 160 23.01 0.11 -16.78
CA GLY A 160 23.98 1.02 -17.40
C GLY A 160 24.43 0.61 -18.82
N LYS A 161 23.78 -0.37 -19.47
CA LYS A 161 24.17 -0.85 -20.80
C LYS A 161 23.82 0.13 -21.91
N SER A 162 24.71 0.25 -22.87
CA SER A 162 24.49 1.00 -24.11
C SER A 162 23.54 0.26 -25.05
N ASN A 163 22.95 0.97 -26.03
CA ASN A 163 22.09 0.36 -27.02
C ASN A 163 22.77 -0.78 -27.82
N LYS A 164 24.09 -0.70 -28.02
CA LYS A 164 24.85 -1.75 -28.71
C LYS A 164 24.94 -3.02 -27.86
N GLU A 165 25.24 -2.89 -26.58
CA GLU A 165 25.31 -4.02 -25.64
C GLU A 165 23.94 -4.69 -25.47
N ILE A 166 22.87 -3.88 -25.32
CA ILE A 166 21.49 -4.39 -25.24
C ILE A 166 21.13 -5.14 -26.53
N ALA A 167 21.49 -4.61 -27.68
CA ALA A 167 21.21 -5.24 -28.98
C ALA A 167 21.89 -6.62 -29.10
N VAL A 168 23.13 -6.74 -28.62
CA VAL A 168 23.85 -8.02 -28.58
C VAL A 168 23.17 -9.02 -27.64
N ASP A 169 22.91 -8.58 -26.38
CA ASP A 169 22.33 -9.44 -25.35
C ASP A 169 20.97 -9.98 -25.73
N LEU A 170 20.14 -9.13 -26.32
CA LEU A 170 18.76 -9.45 -26.66
C LEU A 170 18.56 -9.94 -28.11
N LYS A 171 19.67 -10.06 -28.89
CA LYS A 171 19.67 -10.45 -30.31
C LYS A 171 18.77 -9.57 -31.18
N LEU A 172 18.85 -8.26 -30.95
CA LEU A 172 18.10 -7.22 -31.69
C LEU A 172 19.04 -6.35 -32.53
N SER A 173 18.47 -5.53 -33.41
CA SER A 173 19.20 -4.44 -34.02
C SER A 173 19.33 -3.25 -33.04
N VAL A 174 20.42 -2.47 -33.15
CA VAL A 174 20.59 -1.24 -32.36
C VAL A 174 19.44 -0.26 -32.59
N ASN A 175 18.90 -0.21 -33.81
CA ASN A 175 17.76 0.64 -34.14
C ASN A 175 16.48 0.16 -33.44
N THR A 176 16.23 -1.14 -33.36
CA THR A 176 15.11 -1.72 -32.62
C THR A 176 15.16 -1.37 -31.14
N VAL A 177 16.36 -1.45 -30.52
CA VAL A 177 16.56 -1.03 -29.13
C VAL A 177 16.27 0.47 -28.96
N SER A 178 16.71 1.31 -29.90
CA SER A 178 16.44 2.76 -29.85
C SER A 178 14.93 3.08 -29.93
N VAL A 179 14.17 2.37 -30.76
CA VAL A 179 12.72 2.52 -30.86
C VAL A 179 12.04 2.12 -29.52
N HIS A 180 12.41 0.97 -28.96
CA HIS A 180 11.85 0.57 -27.66
C HIS A 180 12.19 1.56 -26.55
N ARG A 181 13.41 2.12 -26.52
CA ARG A 181 13.75 3.20 -25.54
C ARG A 181 12.88 4.41 -25.69
N ALA A 182 12.60 4.85 -26.92
CA ALA A 182 11.69 5.97 -27.17
C ALA A 182 10.27 5.64 -26.66
N ASN A 183 9.74 4.47 -26.99
CA ASN A 183 8.44 4.03 -26.54
C ASN A 183 8.33 3.94 -25.00
N ILE A 184 9.37 3.41 -24.32
CA ILE A 184 9.44 3.38 -22.86
C ILE A 184 9.38 4.80 -22.28
N MET A 185 10.17 5.71 -22.83
CA MET A 185 10.22 7.10 -22.37
C MET A 185 8.89 7.82 -22.60
N ASP A 186 8.26 7.61 -23.74
CA ASP A 186 6.94 8.18 -24.08
C ASP A 186 5.83 7.60 -23.18
N ALA A 187 5.80 6.28 -22.99
CA ALA A 187 4.80 5.62 -22.14
C ALA A 187 4.87 6.06 -20.68
N LEU A 188 6.08 6.39 -20.18
CA LEU A 188 6.30 6.85 -18.82
C LEU A 188 6.30 8.39 -18.68
N GLY A 189 6.18 9.14 -19.79
CA GLY A 189 6.26 10.60 -19.79
C GLY A 189 7.61 11.17 -19.37
N ILE A 190 8.72 10.43 -19.60
CA ILE A 190 10.08 10.76 -19.17
C ILE A 190 10.94 11.08 -20.39
N HIS A 191 11.74 12.14 -20.30
CA HIS A 191 12.53 12.62 -21.44
C HIS A 191 14.04 12.46 -21.27
N LYS A 192 14.53 12.02 -20.09
CA LYS A 192 15.95 11.84 -19.80
C LYS A 192 16.24 10.45 -19.25
N THR A 193 17.30 9.80 -19.75
CA THR A 193 17.71 8.46 -19.29
C THR A 193 17.97 8.42 -17.77
N ALA A 194 18.56 9.46 -17.20
CA ALA A 194 18.80 9.50 -15.75
C ALA A 194 17.51 9.51 -14.95
N GLU A 195 16.50 10.25 -15.41
CA GLU A 195 15.15 10.27 -14.80
C GLU A 195 14.47 8.91 -14.94
N LEU A 196 14.63 8.24 -16.08
CA LEU A 196 14.11 6.90 -16.34
C LEU A 196 14.70 5.87 -15.38
N VAL A 197 16.02 5.90 -15.13
CA VAL A 197 16.69 5.00 -14.18
C VAL A 197 16.15 5.22 -12.75
N VAL A 198 16.08 6.49 -12.31
CA VAL A 198 15.55 6.83 -10.98
C VAL A 198 14.09 6.39 -10.84
N TYR A 199 13.27 6.63 -11.86
CA TYR A 199 11.87 6.23 -11.90
C TYR A 199 11.72 4.70 -11.81
N ALA A 200 12.47 3.95 -12.61
CA ALA A 200 12.42 2.49 -12.64
C ALA A 200 12.79 1.85 -11.29
N ILE A 201 13.80 2.41 -10.60
CA ILE A 201 14.23 1.95 -9.28
C ILE A 201 13.19 2.31 -8.22
N ARG A 202 12.74 3.58 -8.17
CA ARG A 202 11.75 4.05 -7.19
C ARG A 202 10.43 3.29 -7.27
N ASN A 203 9.99 2.99 -8.49
CA ASN A 203 8.75 2.25 -8.71
C ASN A 203 8.96 0.72 -8.71
N GLY A 204 10.17 0.25 -8.38
CA GLY A 204 10.51 -1.19 -8.30
C GLY A 204 10.20 -1.93 -9.60
N LEU A 205 10.29 -1.28 -10.77
CA LEU A 205 10.13 -1.90 -12.09
C LEU A 205 11.33 -2.81 -12.39
N VAL A 206 12.47 -2.51 -11.77
CA VAL A 206 13.71 -3.28 -11.85
C VAL A 206 14.39 -3.30 -10.48
N THR A 207 15.07 -4.39 -10.15
CA THR A 207 15.94 -4.51 -8.99
C THR A 207 17.39 -4.29 -9.44
N LEU A 208 18.15 -3.51 -8.65
CA LEU A 208 19.60 -3.44 -8.86
C LEU A 208 20.22 -4.81 -8.55
N PRO A 209 21.19 -5.25 -9.34
CA PRO A 209 21.90 -6.52 -9.12
C PRO A 209 22.67 -6.51 -7.80
#